data_4ca833448ef3a2e6f4f7cda0e125a664
#
_entry.id   4ca833448ef3a2e6f4f7cda0e125a664
#
_cell.length_a   1.000
_cell.length_b   1.000
_cell.length_c   1.000
_cell.angle_alpha   90.00
_cell.angle_beta   90.00
_cell.angle_gamma   90.00
#
_symmetry.space_group_name_H-M   'P 1'
#
loop_
_entity.id
_entity.type
_entity.pdbx_description
1 polymer ?
#
loop_
_entity_poly.entity_id
_entity_poly.type
_entity_poly.pdbx_seq_one_letter_code
_entity_poly.pdbx_strand_id
1 'polypeptide(L)'
;MPLVSVIMPSLNVGNYIEKCLTSVMNQSLKDIEIICIDAGSTDGTLEIIKKYAELDQRIVVISSEVRSYGYQVNLGINSAKGKYIAILETDDYIDSDMYRQLYEVAQRDNLDYVKADFDTIYEYDSKHTGRHAFIVKDSIFQKGCNEQTGYNKVFSAKEYLQIFLKDMNVWSGIYKREFLNKYNIRFNESAGAAFQDIGFKMLVFTYADRIECIDYSGYRYR
;
A
#
# COMPACT_ATOMS: atom_id res chain seq x y z
N MET A 1 7.71 -11.32 -15.81
CA MET A 1 6.48 -10.63 -15.39
C MET A 1 6.65 -10.29 -13.92
N PRO A 2 6.45 -9.05 -13.49
CA PRO A 2 6.66 -8.67 -12.10
C PRO A 2 5.75 -9.49 -11.15
N LEU A 3 6.24 -9.73 -9.94
CA LEU A 3 5.48 -10.42 -8.91
C LEU A 3 4.50 -9.46 -8.20
N VAL A 4 4.97 -8.22 -7.97
CA VAL A 4 4.17 -7.16 -7.33
C VAL A 4 4.27 -5.89 -8.16
N SER A 5 3.13 -5.22 -8.43
CA SER A 5 3.06 -3.86 -8.95
C SER A 5 2.78 -2.91 -7.79
N VAL A 6 3.72 -2.01 -7.51
CA VAL A 6 3.59 -1.01 -6.44
C VAL A 6 3.06 0.27 -7.05
N ILE A 7 1.84 0.65 -6.70
CA ILE A 7 1.15 1.86 -7.17
C ILE A 7 1.41 2.99 -6.18
N MET A 8 1.95 4.10 -6.68
CA MET A 8 2.37 5.26 -5.91
C MET A 8 1.66 6.52 -6.41
N PRO A 9 0.43 6.82 -5.90
CA PRO A 9 -0.27 8.06 -6.24
C PRO A 9 0.44 9.26 -5.62
N SER A 10 0.64 10.32 -6.37
CA SER A 10 1.45 11.48 -5.95
C SER A 10 0.78 12.80 -6.29
N LEU A 11 0.75 13.72 -5.32
CA LEU A 11 0.39 15.13 -5.53
C LEU A 11 1.03 15.99 -4.45
N ASN A 12 2.03 16.81 -4.84
CA ASN A 12 2.72 17.75 -3.95
C ASN A 12 3.33 17.09 -2.70
N VAL A 13 4.15 16.08 -2.90
CA VAL A 13 4.85 15.30 -1.85
C VAL A 13 6.38 15.43 -1.95
N GLY A 14 6.90 16.53 -2.51
CA GLY A 14 8.31 16.76 -2.78
C GLY A 14 9.23 16.55 -1.57
N ASN A 15 8.75 16.83 -0.35
CA ASN A 15 9.50 16.63 0.88
C ASN A 15 9.63 15.16 1.32
N TYR A 16 8.83 14.24 0.75
CA TYR A 16 8.69 12.87 1.22
C TYR A 16 9.03 11.84 0.14
N ILE A 17 8.75 12.16 -1.13
CA ILE A 17 8.81 11.22 -2.25
C ILE A 17 10.17 10.54 -2.43
N GLU A 18 11.28 11.21 -2.15
CA GLU A 18 12.61 10.64 -2.28
C GLU A 18 12.84 9.48 -1.31
N LYS A 19 12.43 9.65 -0.04
CA LYS A 19 12.50 8.57 0.96
C LYS A 19 11.57 7.41 0.61
N CYS A 20 10.38 7.71 0.14
CA CYS A 20 9.40 6.72 -0.31
C CYS A 20 9.96 5.87 -1.46
N LEU A 21 10.40 6.50 -2.56
CA LEU A 21 11.01 5.85 -3.73
C LEU A 21 12.20 4.97 -3.34
N THR A 22 13.12 5.52 -2.54
CA THR A 22 14.30 4.79 -2.09
C THR A 22 13.90 3.53 -1.31
N SER A 23 12.86 3.58 -0.48
CA SER A 23 12.39 2.42 0.28
C SER A 23 11.85 1.29 -0.60
N VAL A 24 11.17 1.63 -1.70
CA VAL A 24 10.66 0.65 -2.69
C VAL A 24 11.79 0.10 -3.55
N MET A 25 12.67 0.94 -4.04
CA MET A 25 13.81 0.51 -4.88
C MET A 25 14.71 -0.48 -4.15
N ASN A 26 14.85 -0.32 -2.83
CA ASN A 26 15.66 -1.17 -1.96
C ASN A 26 14.96 -2.44 -1.46
N GLN A 27 13.75 -2.75 -1.94
CA GLN A 27 13.08 -4.00 -1.56
C GLN A 27 13.94 -5.23 -1.88
N SER A 28 13.92 -6.22 -0.99
CA SER A 28 14.60 -7.52 -1.18
C SER A 28 13.94 -8.33 -2.31
N LEU A 29 12.62 -8.22 -2.50
CA LEU A 29 11.91 -8.72 -3.65
C LEU A 29 12.23 -7.85 -4.88
N LYS A 30 13.06 -8.36 -5.81
CA LYS A 30 13.54 -7.59 -6.97
C LYS A 30 12.56 -7.55 -8.15
N ASP A 31 11.76 -8.61 -8.29
CA ASP A 31 10.78 -8.75 -9.39
C ASP A 31 9.52 -7.93 -9.16
N ILE A 32 9.68 -6.62 -8.98
CA ILE A 32 8.59 -5.64 -8.81
C ILE A 32 8.61 -4.62 -9.94
N GLU A 33 7.47 -4.02 -10.24
CA GLU A 33 7.36 -2.76 -10.98
C GLU A 33 6.85 -1.66 -10.06
N ILE A 34 7.26 -0.43 -10.31
CA ILE A 34 6.95 0.73 -9.49
C ILE A 34 6.21 1.72 -10.39
N ILE A 35 4.92 1.93 -10.14
CA ILE A 35 4.06 2.77 -10.99
C ILE A 35 3.76 4.06 -10.23
N CYS A 36 4.48 5.12 -10.59
CA CYS A 36 4.29 6.45 -10.01
C CYS A 36 3.28 7.23 -10.84
N ILE A 37 2.19 7.68 -10.21
CA ILE A 37 1.15 8.47 -10.88
C ILE A 37 1.15 9.88 -10.30
N ASP A 38 1.55 10.88 -11.08
CA ASP A 38 1.56 12.29 -10.66
C ASP A 38 0.33 13.02 -11.18
N ALA A 39 -0.41 13.72 -10.29
CA ALA A 39 -1.62 14.47 -10.62
C ALA A 39 -1.35 15.99 -10.81
N GLY A 40 -0.24 16.34 -11.45
CA GLY A 40 0.14 17.70 -11.73
C GLY A 40 0.71 18.42 -10.51
N SER A 41 1.72 17.80 -9.88
CA SER A 41 2.48 18.43 -8.79
C SER A 41 3.22 19.68 -9.25
N THR A 42 3.39 20.63 -8.33
CA THR A 42 4.03 21.94 -8.58
C THR A 42 5.18 22.24 -7.62
N ASP A 43 5.55 21.27 -6.77
CA ASP A 43 6.52 21.40 -5.67
C ASP A 43 7.85 20.66 -5.93
N GLY A 44 8.07 20.17 -7.16
CA GLY A 44 9.25 19.39 -7.53
C GLY A 44 9.06 17.86 -7.42
N THR A 45 7.89 17.38 -7.00
CA THR A 45 7.60 15.94 -6.90
C THR A 45 7.86 15.20 -8.20
N LEU A 46 7.31 15.68 -9.32
CA LEU A 46 7.44 15.02 -10.63
C LEU A 46 8.88 14.98 -11.13
N GLU A 47 9.64 16.05 -10.90
CA GLU A 47 11.05 16.12 -11.26
C GLU A 47 11.88 15.09 -10.51
N ILE A 48 11.60 14.90 -9.20
CA ILE A 48 12.24 13.86 -8.38
C ILE A 48 11.89 12.48 -8.92
N ILE A 49 10.61 12.19 -9.18
CA ILE A 49 10.17 10.90 -9.72
C ILE A 49 10.88 10.59 -11.05
N LYS A 50 10.95 11.54 -11.98
CA LYS A 50 11.63 11.38 -13.27
C LYS A 50 13.11 11.08 -13.11
N LYS A 51 13.80 11.81 -12.21
CA LYS A 51 15.22 11.56 -11.88
C LYS A 51 15.43 10.12 -11.41
N TYR A 52 14.56 9.59 -10.56
CA TYR A 52 14.66 8.21 -10.08
C TYR A 52 14.30 7.19 -11.15
N ALA A 53 13.38 7.50 -12.07
CA ALA A 53 13.04 6.65 -13.20
C ALA A 53 14.21 6.48 -14.20
N GLU A 54 15.11 7.46 -14.30
CA GLU A 54 16.35 7.33 -15.08
C GLU A 54 17.34 6.36 -14.42
N LEU A 55 17.30 6.20 -13.10
CA LEU A 55 18.21 5.35 -12.32
C LEU A 55 17.70 3.91 -12.16
N ASP A 56 16.39 3.69 -12.23
CA ASP A 56 15.77 2.38 -12.02
C ASP A 56 14.68 2.12 -13.08
N GLN A 57 14.96 1.20 -13.99
CA GLN A 57 14.06 0.83 -15.10
C GLN A 57 12.74 0.17 -14.65
N ARG A 58 12.60 -0.19 -13.38
CA ARG A 58 11.36 -0.71 -12.82
C ARG A 58 10.33 0.39 -12.58
N ILE A 59 10.74 1.66 -12.60
CA ILE A 59 9.87 2.81 -12.37
C ILE A 59 9.21 3.22 -13.68
N VAL A 60 7.88 3.23 -13.67
CA VAL A 60 7.00 3.72 -14.73
C VAL A 60 6.33 5.00 -14.25
N VAL A 61 6.44 6.08 -14.99
CA VAL A 61 5.82 7.37 -14.64
C VAL A 61 4.59 7.60 -15.50
N ILE A 62 3.46 7.87 -14.86
CA ILE A 62 2.18 8.19 -15.49
C ILE A 62 1.73 9.57 -15.01
N SER A 63 1.39 10.45 -15.94
CA SER A 63 0.76 11.73 -15.60
C SER A 63 -0.76 11.58 -15.57
N SER A 64 -1.39 12.06 -14.51
CA SER A 64 -2.84 12.12 -14.38
C SER A 64 -3.33 13.54 -14.59
N GLU A 65 -4.33 13.72 -15.45
CA GLU A 65 -5.00 15.01 -15.63
C GLU A 65 -6.07 15.28 -14.56
N VAL A 66 -6.43 14.23 -13.81
CA VAL A 66 -7.49 14.27 -12.79
C VAL A 66 -6.88 14.25 -11.39
N ARG A 67 -7.19 15.25 -10.59
CA ARG A 67 -6.81 15.36 -9.18
C ARG A 67 -7.79 14.59 -8.31
N SER A 68 -7.72 13.27 -8.40
CA SER A 68 -8.47 12.32 -7.60
C SER A 68 -7.55 11.17 -7.22
N TYR A 69 -7.46 10.89 -5.94
CA TYR A 69 -6.69 9.77 -5.40
C TYR A 69 -7.17 8.44 -6.01
N GLY A 70 -8.49 8.21 -5.99
CA GLY A 70 -9.06 6.98 -6.52
C GLY A 70 -8.81 6.81 -8.02
N TYR A 71 -8.88 7.89 -8.80
CA TYR A 71 -8.56 7.86 -10.23
C TYR A 71 -7.09 7.48 -10.46
N GLN A 72 -6.15 8.09 -9.71
CA GLN A 72 -4.72 7.75 -9.81
C GLN A 72 -4.47 6.27 -9.49
N VAL A 73 -5.03 5.76 -8.37
CA VAL A 73 -4.87 4.36 -8.01
C VAL A 73 -5.47 3.44 -9.08
N ASN A 74 -6.63 3.77 -9.63
CA ASN A 74 -7.26 3.00 -10.70
C ASN A 74 -6.44 3.00 -11.99
N LEU A 75 -5.82 4.12 -12.37
CA LEU A 75 -4.85 4.15 -13.47
C LEU A 75 -3.69 3.18 -13.22
N GLY A 76 -3.16 3.16 -12.00
CA GLY A 76 -2.12 2.24 -11.59
C GLY A 76 -2.57 0.78 -11.68
N ILE A 77 -3.75 0.43 -11.15
CA ILE A 77 -4.31 -0.93 -11.20
C ILE A 77 -4.48 -1.38 -12.67
N ASN A 78 -4.96 -0.50 -13.53
CA ASN A 78 -5.19 -0.82 -14.94
C ASN A 78 -3.87 -0.98 -15.74
N SER A 79 -2.81 -0.28 -15.35
CA SER A 79 -1.48 -0.35 -15.96
C SER A 79 -0.63 -1.51 -15.42
N ALA A 80 -0.99 -2.05 -14.27
CA ALA A 80 -0.23 -3.06 -13.55
C ALA A 80 -0.14 -4.39 -14.29
N LYS A 81 1.07 -4.97 -14.29
CA LYS A 81 1.39 -6.28 -14.90
C LYS A 81 1.69 -7.34 -13.85
N GLY A 82 1.94 -6.95 -12.60
CA GLY A 82 2.27 -7.83 -11.49
C GLY A 82 1.17 -8.81 -11.15
N LYS A 83 1.54 -9.91 -10.53
CA LYS A 83 0.59 -10.89 -10.00
C LYS A 83 -0.25 -10.32 -8.87
N TYR A 84 0.38 -9.50 -8.02
CA TYR A 84 -0.23 -8.78 -6.91
C TYR A 84 -0.09 -7.27 -7.09
N ILE A 85 -1.00 -6.53 -6.48
CA ILE A 85 -1.03 -5.07 -6.42
C ILE A 85 -0.71 -4.63 -4.99
N ALA A 86 0.23 -3.72 -4.84
CA ALA A 86 0.46 -2.95 -3.62
C ALA A 86 0.10 -1.48 -3.87
N ILE A 87 -0.38 -0.79 -2.85
CA ILE A 87 -0.55 0.66 -2.86
C ILE A 87 0.41 1.22 -1.81
N LEU A 88 1.17 2.24 -2.16
CA LEU A 88 2.09 2.91 -1.24
C LEU A 88 1.84 4.41 -1.30
N GLU A 89 1.44 4.97 -0.15
CA GLU A 89 1.30 6.42 -0.01
C GLU A 89 2.67 7.10 -0.09
N THR A 90 2.75 8.17 -0.85
CA THR A 90 4.03 8.75 -1.25
C THR A 90 4.65 9.68 -0.20
N ASP A 91 3.97 9.94 0.90
CA ASP A 91 4.48 10.57 2.11
C ASP A 91 5.00 9.55 3.16
N ASP A 92 4.77 8.26 2.95
CA ASP A 92 5.18 7.14 3.79
C ASP A 92 6.45 6.44 3.27
N TYR A 93 6.89 5.37 3.95
CA TYR A 93 7.96 4.49 3.49
C TYR A 93 7.83 3.09 4.09
N ILE A 94 8.60 2.13 3.55
CA ILE A 94 8.49 0.73 3.91
C ILE A 94 9.86 0.11 4.23
N ASP A 95 9.87 -0.94 5.05
CA ASP A 95 11.06 -1.74 5.31
C ASP A 95 11.46 -2.55 4.07
N SER A 96 12.74 -2.81 3.93
CA SER A 96 13.32 -3.47 2.74
C SER A 96 12.79 -4.86 2.46
N ASP A 97 12.12 -5.51 3.41
CA ASP A 97 11.67 -6.89 3.30
C ASP A 97 10.14 -7.04 3.21
N MET A 98 9.41 -5.93 3.23
CA MET A 98 7.96 -5.94 3.34
C MET A 98 7.29 -6.71 2.20
N TYR A 99 7.60 -6.39 0.95
CA TYR A 99 6.93 -7.06 -0.18
C TYR A 99 7.35 -8.51 -0.35
N ARG A 100 8.55 -8.90 0.07
CA ARG A 100 8.96 -10.31 0.09
C ARG A 100 8.10 -11.09 1.09
N GLN A 101 7.97 -10.61 2.32
CA GLN A 101 7.16 -11.26 3.37
C GLN A 101 5.70 -11.43 2.92
N LEU A 102 5.09 -10.36 2.42
CA LEU A 102 3.71 -10.40 1.94
C LEU A 102 3.55 -11.35 0.74
N TYR A 103 4.47 -11.31 -0.22
CA TYR A 103 4.38 -12.13 -1.42
C TYR A 103 4.53 -13.63 -1.13
N GLU A 104 5.48 -14.02 -0.27
CA GLU A 104 5.69 -15.42 0.10
C GLU A 104 4.43 -16.02 0.73
N VAL A 105 3.79 -15.31 1.64
CA VAL A 105 2.54 -15.73 2.27
C VAL A 105 1.39 -15.76 1.26
N ALA A 106 1.21 -14.70 0.48
CA ALA A 106 0.17 -14.63 -0.54
C ALA A 106 0.27 -15.75 -1.58
N GLN A 107 1.51 -16.11 -1.97
CA GLN A 107 1.77 -17.18 -2.93
C GLN A 107 1.56 -18.56 -2.32
N ARG A 108 2.03 -18.80 -1.08
CA ARG A 108 1.90 -20.06 -0.36
C ARG A 108 0.44 -20.47 -0.24
N ASP A 109 -0.42 -19.56 0.18
CA ASP A 109 -1.82 -19.83 0.49
C ASP A 109 -2.79 -19.36 -0.61
N ASN A 110 -2.27 -18.93 -1.76
CA ASN A 110 -3.05 -18.45 -2.91
C ASN A 110 -4.13 -17.43 -2.49
N LEU A 111 -3.71 -16.40 -1.74
CA LEU A 111 -4.59 -15.43 -1.10
C LEU A 111 -5.15 -14.42 -2.11
N ASP A 112 -6.37 -13.95 -1.85
CA ASP A 112 -6.97 -12.79 -2.53
C ASP A 112 -6.38 -11.48 -1.97
N TYR A 113 -6.11 -11.47 -0.65
CA TYR A 113 -5.54 -10.34 0.07
C TYR A 113 -4.70 -10.81 1.24
N VAL A 114 -3.52 -10.22 1.41
CA VAL A 114 -2.69 -10.37 2.60
C VAL A 114 -2.31 -9.01 3.15
N LYS A 115 -2.32 -8.89 4.47
CA LYS A 115 -2.04 -7.67 5.19
C LYS A 115 -1.01 -7.86 6.29
N ALA A 116 -0.13 -6.87 6.42
CA ALA A 116 0.78 -6.71 7.55
C ALA A 116 0.28 -5.65 8.54
N ASP A 117 0.77 -5.68 9.76
CA ASP A 117 0.68 -4.55 10.67
C ASP A 117 1.53 -3.38 10.16
N PHE A 118 1.42 -2.24 10.83
CA PHE A 118 2.20 -1.05 10.49
C PHE A 118 2.63 -0.32 11.76
N ASP A 119 3.57 0.58 11.60
CA ASP A 119 4.01 1.46 12.68
C ASP A 119 3.67 2.91 12.31
N THR A 120 2.94 3.60 13.19
CA THR A 120 2.73 5.05 13.06
C THR A 120 3.94 5.80 13.61
N ILE A 121 4.49 6.71 12.81
CA ILE A 121 5.64 7.53 13.16
C ILE A 121 5.19 8.93 13.47
N TYR A 122 5.33 9.32 14.72
CA TYR A 122 5.06 10.68 15.16
C TYR A 122 6.36 11.48 15.15
N GLU A 123 6.47 12.42 14.23
CA GLU A 123 7.58 13.38 14.17
C GLU A 123 7.13 14.70 14.80
N TYR A 124 7.91 15.23 15.75
CA TYR A 124 7.67 16.55 16.32
C TYR A 124 8.97 17.35 16.41
N ASP A 125 8.86 18.63 16.18
CA ASP A 125 9.97 19.56 16.31
C ASP A 125 9.91 20.25 17.67
N SER A 126 10.93 20.01 18.52
CA SER A 126 11.06 20.69 19.80
C SER A 126 12.03 21.86 19.62
N LYS A 127 11.59 23.06 19.98
CA LYS A 127 12.43 24.28 19.98
C LYS A 127 13.72 24.16 20.81
N HIS A 128 13.82 23.17 21.70
CA HIS A 128 14.93 23.00 22.64
C HIS A 128 15.82 21.78 22.37
N THR A 129 15.32 20.76 21.70
CA THR A 129 16.02 19.46 21.54
C THR A 129 16.08 18.95 20.09
N GLY A 130 15.51 19.68 19.10
CA GLY A 130 15.50 19.29 17.70
C GLY A 130 14.33 18.37 17.35
N ARG A 131 14.42 17.72 16.17
CA ARG A 131 13.40 16.78 15.70
C ARG A 131 13.49 15.46 16.46
N HIS A 132 12.37 15.00 16.96
CA HIS A 132 12.21 13.72 17.63
C HIS A 132 11.15 12.90 16.91
N ALA A 133 11.34 11.58 16.87
CA ALA A 133 10.33 10.65 16.37
C ALA A 133 10.09 9.57 17.44
N PHE A 134 8.84 9.18 17.64
CA PHE A 134 8.49 7.97 18.36
C PHE A 134 7.56 7.10 17.51
N ILE A 135 7.65 5.79 17.72
CA ILE A 135 6.96 4.78 16.92
C ILE A 135 5.90 4.14 17.79
N VAL A 136 4.66 4.09 17.26
CA VAL A 136 3.56 3.32 17.85
C VAL A 136 3.24 2.16 16.90
N LYS A 137 3.34 0.94 17.43
CA LYS A 137 2.97 -0.27 16.67
C LYS A 137 1.46 -0.40 16.62
N ASP A 138 0.91 -0.40 15.42
CA ASP A 138 -0.50 -0.61 15.15
C ASP A 138 -0.76 -2.05 14.70
N SER A 139 -1.47 -2.79 15.53
CA SER A 139 -1.74 -4.21 15.35
C SER A 139 -3.22 -4.45 15.02
N ILE A 140 -3.49 -5.23 13.97
CA ILE A 140 -4.84 -5.61 13.53
C ILE A 140 -5.53 -6.45 14.60
N PHE A 141 -4.80 -7.41 15.18
CA PHE A 141 -5.30 -8.27 16.23
C PHE A 141 -4.70 -7.89 17.59
N GLN A 142 -5.55 -7.57 18.56
CA GLN A 142 -5.13 -7.39 19.94
C GLN A 142 -4.83 -8.74 20.58
N LYS A 143 -3.90 -8.80 21.55
CA LYS A 143 -3.65 -9.99 22.36
C LYS A 143 -4.97 -10.48 22.96
N GLY A 144 -5.38 -11.73 22.67
CA GLY A 144 -6.61 -12.34 23.18
C GLY A 144 -7.73 -12.52 22.16
N CYS A 145 -7.50 -12.24 20.86
CA CYS A 145 -8.44 -12.63 19.81
C CYS A 145 -8.54 -14.17 19.72
N ASN A 146 -9.76 -14.67 19.50
CA ASN A 146 -10.10 -16.08 19.46
C ASN A 146 -9.15 -16.90 18.59
N GLU A 147 -8.93 -18.18 18.98
CA GLU A 147 -8.05 -19.12 18.27
C GLU A 147 -8.39 -19.36 16.79
N GLN A 148 -9.61 -19.02 16.36
CA GLN A 148 -10.07 -19.19 14.98
C GLN A 148 -9.68 -18.05 14.05
N THR A 149 -9.49 -16.83 14.57
CA THR A 149 -9.09 -15.65 13.83
C THR A 149 -7.87 -15.04 14.50
N GLY A 150 -6.78 -14.90 13.78
CA GLY A 150 -5.52 -14.39 14.31
C GLY A 150 -4.50 -14.27 13.19
N TYR A 151 -3.29 -13.89 13.55
CA TYR A 151 -2.19 -13.87 12.61
C TYR A 151 -1.88 -15.24 12.05
N ASN A 152 -1.41 -15.26 10.80
CA ASN A 152 -0.93 -16.44 10.08
C ASN A 152 -2.02 -17.54 9.93
N LYS A 153 -3.25 -17.11 9.77
CA LYS A 153 -4.40 -17.97 9.47
C LYS A 153 -5.19 -17.43 8.30
N VAL A 154 -5.58 -18.32 7.39
CA VAL A 154 -6.46 -17.97 6.28
C VAL A 154 -7.91 -17.94 6.78
N PHE A 155 -8.62 -16.85 6.47
CA PHE A 155 -10.03 -16.67 6.80
C PHE A 155 -10.76 -15.92 5.68
N SER A 156 -12.09 -15.92 5.71
CA SER A 156 -12.91 -14.99 4.93
C SER A 156 -13.47 -13.88 5.82
N ALA A 157 -13.72 -12.70 5.24
CA ALA A 157 -14.36 -11.62 5.99
C ALA A 157 -15.77 -12.00 6.47
N LYS A 158 -16.43 -12.97 5.83
CA LYS A 158 -17.74 -13.51 6.26
C LYS A 158 -17.65 -14.26 7.59
N GLU A 159 -16.49 -14.90 7.86
CA GLU A 159 -16.22 -15.61 9.11
C GLU A 159 -15.75 -14.68 10.23
N TYR A 160 -15.17 -13.52 9.84
CA TYR A 160 -14.66 -12.53 10.79
C TYR A 160 -15.10 -11.12 10.43
N LEU A 161 -16.37 -10.80 10.66
CA LEU A 161 -16.97 -9.51 10.30
C LEU A 161 -16.30 -8.29 10.95
N GLN A 162 -15.62 -8.47 12.08
CA GLN A 162 -14.89 -7.35 12.73
C GLN A 162 -13.76 -6.78 11.89
N ILE A 163 -13.27 -7.53 10.87
CA ILE A 163 -12.22 -7.03 9.97
C ILE A 163 -12.67 -5.76 9.23
N PHE A 164 -13.97 -5.62 8.94
CA PHE A 164 -14.56 -4.43 8.33
C PHE A 164 -14.40 -3.16 9.17
N LEU A 165 -14.16 -3.29 10.47
CA LEU A 165 -13.98 -2.16 11.39
C LEU A 165 -12.52 -1.94 11.78
N LYS A 166 -11.69 -2.98 11.68
CA LYS A 166 -10.31 -2.95 12.16
C LYS A 166 -9.29 -2.60 11.09
N ASP A 167 -9.57 -2.96 9.84
CA ASP A 167 -8.62 -2.78 8.74
C ASP A 167 -9.21 -1.87 7.65
N MET A 168 -9.05 -0.57 7.82
CA MET A 168 -9.58 0.42 6.89
C MET A 168 -8.52 0.99 5.93
N ASN A 169 -7.23 0.81 6.22
CA ASN A 169 -6.18 1.28 5.33
C ASN A 169 -5.94 0.32 4.14
N VAL A 170 -5.44 0.84 3.02
CA VAL A 170 -5.24 0.08 1.78
C VAL A 170 -3.78 -0.26 1.50
N TRP A 171 -2.85 0.32 2.25
CA TRP A 171 -1.44 0.41 1.90
C TRP A 171 -0.52 -0.59 2.61
N SER A 172 -0.89 -1.24 3.72
CA SER A 172 -0.01 -2.20 4.42
C SER A 172 -0.18 -3.66 3.97
N GLY A 173 -0.69 -3.88 2.75
CA GLY A 173 -0.92 -5.21 2.20
C GLY A 173 -0.77 -5.30 0.70
N ILE A 174 -0.99 -6.49 0.15
CA ILE A 174 -1.04 -6.74 -1.29
C ILE A 174 -2.30 -7.50 -1.67
N TYR A 175 -2.83 -7.16 -2.84
CA TYR A 175 -4.08 -7.67 -3.41
C TYR A 175 -3.78 -8.50 -4.65
N LYS A 176 -4.37 -9.68 -4.80
CA LYS A 176 -4.25 -10.47 -6.02
C LYS A 176 -4.89 -9.72 -7.19
N ARG A 177 -4.12 -9.40 -8.24
CA ARG A 177 -4.61 -8.59 -9.36
C ARG A 177 -5.79 -9.25 -10.10
N GLU A 178 -5.73 -10.58 -10.27
CA GLU A 178 -6.82 -11.35 -10.88
C GLU A 178 -8.12 -11.22 -10.08
N PHE A 179 -8.05 -11.25 -8.74
CA PHE A 179 -9.19 -11.06 -7.84
C PHE A 179 -9.81 -9.66 -8.02
N LEU A 180 -8.98 -8.59 -8.00
CA LEU A 180 -9.48 -7.22 -8.22
C LEU A 180 -10.18 -7.08 -9.57
N ASN A 181 -9.62 -7.69 -10.62
CA ASN A 181 -10.19 -7.63 -11.97
C ASN A 181 -11.46 -8.47 -12.09
N LYS A 182 -11.50 -9.67 -11.53
CA LYS A 182 -12.66 -10.57 -11.57
C LYS A 182 -13.93 -9.92 -11.03
N TYR A 183 -13.79 -9.19 -9.92
CA TYR A 183 -14.93 -8.54 -9.25
C TYR A 183 -15.04 -7.05 -9.57
N ASN A 184 -14.24 -6.54 -10.51
CA ASN A 184 -14.16 -5.11 -10.86
C ASN A 184 -14.00 -4.20 -9.63
N ILE A 185 -13.14 -4.60 -8.68
CA ILE A 185 -12.87 -3.83 -7.47
C ILE A 185 -11.99 -2.64 -7.83
N ARG A 186 -12.55 -1.44 -7.70
CA ARG A 186 -11.91 -0.17 -8.02
C ARG A 186 -12.25 0.88 -6.97
N PHE A 187 -11.41 1.90 -6.88
CA PHE A 187 -11.67 3.07 -6.05
C PHE A 187 -12.77 3.93 -6.66
N ASN A 188 -13.52 4.64 -5.80
CA ASN A 188 -14.36 5.73 -6.25
C ASN A 188 -13.45 6.88 -6.75
N GLU A 189 -13.79 7.46 -7.90
CA GLU A 189 -12.99 8.49 -8.56
C GLU A 189 -13.48 9.92 -8.23
N SER A 190 -14.12 10.12 -7.08
CA SER A 190 -14.48 11.46 -6.61
C SER A 190 -13.25 12.37 -6.51
N ALA A 191 -13.46 13.67 -6.65
CA ALA A 191 -12.37 14.64 -6.59
C ALA A 191 -11.68 14.66 -5.22
N GLY A 192 -10.36 14.84 -5.21
CA GLY A 192 -9.53 14.89 -4.01
C GLY A 192 -9.19 13.51 -3.43
N ALA A 193 -8.94 13.48 -2.13
CA ALA A 193 -8.59 12.27 -1.37
C ALA A 193 -9.46 12.21 -0.10
N ALA A 194 -10.71 11.76 -0.23
CA ALA A 194 -11.66 11.72 0.87
C ALA A 194 -12.33 10.35 0.98
N PHE A 195 -11.85 9.50 1.90
CA PHE A 195 -12.44 8.22 2.28
C PHE A 195 -12.70 7.22 1.12
N GLN A 196 -11.98 7.36 0.01
CA GLN A 196 -12.11 6.47 -1.15
C GLN A 196 -11.54 5.07 -0.88
N ASP A 197 -10.61 4.97 0.05
CA ASP A 197 -10.03 3.75 0.61
C ASP A 197 -11.08 2.89 1.31
N ILE A 198 -11.99 3.49 2.09
CA ILE A 198 -13.06 2.78 2.79
C ILE A 198 -13.93 1.99 1.80
N GLY A 199 -14.40 2.64 0.72
CA GLY A 199 -15.22 1.99 -0.30
C GLY A 199 -14.50 0.83 -0.97
N PHE A 200 -13.24 1.00 -1.31
CA PHE A 200 -12.40 -0.05 -1.88
C PHE A 200 -12.25 -1.24 -0.92
N LYS A 201 -11.93 -0.98 0.36
CA LYS A 201 -11.79 -2.04 1.37
C LYS A 201 -13.09 -2.80 1.62
N MET A 202 -14.23 -2.11 1.64
CA MET A 202 -15.54 -2.77 1.74
C MET A 202 -15.77 -3.75 0.58
N LEU A 203 -15.42 -3.38 -0.65
CA LEU A 203 -15.51 -4.28 -1.81
C LEU A 203 -14.53 -5.46 -1.67
N VAL A 204 -13.28 -5.22 -1.26
CA VAL A 204 -12.31 -6.30 -1.01
C VAL A 204 -12.88 -7.32 -0.02
N PHE A 205 -13.36 -6.88 1.14
CA PHE A 205 -13.87 -7.79 2.15
C PHE A 205 -15.19 -8.48 1.76
N THR A 206 -16.00 -7.83 0.93
CA THR A 206 -17.25 -8.45 0.42
C THR A 206 -16.96 -9.66 -0.47
N TYR A 207 -15.91 -9.61 -1.26
CA TYR A 207 -15.62 -10.61 -2.28
C TYR A 207 -14.43 -11.53 -1.97
N ALA A 208 -13.54 -11.17 -1.04
CA ALA A 208 -12.39 -11.99 -0.71
C ALA A 208 -12.80 -13.20 0.14
N ASP A 209 -12.45 -14.38 -0.34
CA ASP A 209 -12.67 -15.64 0.39
C ASP A 209 -11.40 -16.12 1.11
N ARG A 210 -10.22 -15.59 0.73
CA ARG A 210 -8.93 -16.00 1.28
C ARG A 210 -8.09 -14.79 1.68
N ILE A 211 -8.17 -14.46 2.97
CA ILE A 211 -7.46 -13.33 3.60
C ILE A 211 -6.52 -13.88 4.65
N GLU A 212 -5.33 -13.32 4.78
CA GLU A 212 -4.43 -13.58 5.89
C GLU A 212 -3.81 -12.27 6.40
N CYS A 213 -3.71 -12.16 7.72
CA CYS A 213 -2.96 -11.09 8.38
C CYS A 213 -1.68 -11.68 8.97
N ILE A 214 -0.54 -11.05 8.73
CA ILE A 214 0.76 -11.51 9.23
C ILE A 214 1.24 -10.63 10.38
N ASP A 215 1.82 -11.25 11.42
CA ASP A 215 2.45 -10.53 12.55
C ASP A 215 3.82 -9.99 12.12
N TYR A 216 3.78 -8.99 11.23
CA TYR A 216 4.94 -8.31 10.71
C TYR A 216 4.59 -6.84 10.49
N SER A 217 5.42 -5.94 10.97
CA SER A 217 5.24 -4.49 10.79
C SER A 217 6.33 -3.96 9.87
N GLY A 218 6.01 -3.83 8.59
CA GLY A 218 6.94 -3.35 7.56
C GLY A 218 6.58 -2.00 6.97
N TYR A 219 5.42 -1.44 7.28
CA TYR A 219 4.95 -0.15 6.79
C TYR A 219 5.16 0.95 7.84
N ARG A 220 5.63 2.12 7.42
CA ARG A 220 5.95 3.29 8.25
C ARG A 220 5.03 4.44 7.87
N TYR A 221 3.89 4.54 8.57
CA TYR A 221 2.88 5.58 8.38
C TYR A 221 3.28 6.87 9.10
N ARG A 222 3.18 8.05 8.44
CA ARG A 222 3.48 9.38 8.97
C ARG A 222 2.26 10.20 9.32
#